data_cc6c87a909452c5705be3bd3da3017bb
#
_entry.id   cc6c87a909452c5705be3bd3da3017bb
#
_cell.length_a   1.000
_cell.length_b   1.000
_cell.length_c   1.000
_cell.angle_alpha   90.00
_cell.angle_beta   90.00
_cell.angle_gamma   90.00
#
_symmetry.space_group_name_H-M   'P 1'
#
loop_
_entity.id
_entity.type
_entity.pdbx_description
1 polymer ?
#
loop_
_entity_poly.entity_id
_entity_poly.type
_entity_poly.pdbx_seq_one_letter_code
_entity_poly.pdbx_strand_id
1 'polypeptide(L)'
;MIPIEIYTTRYCPYCHAAKRLLTHKGAKFTEIDVSGDPKGRNDMAARANGRTTVPQIFVGTTHVGGYDDLAALEQAGKLDPLLNGHNTAGANGGPAT
;
A
#
# COMPACT_ATOMS: atom_id res chain seq x y z
N MET A 1 10.50 -8.55 -6.34
CA MET A 1 9.61 -7.85 -5.41
C MET A 1 8.24 -7.70 -6.04
N ILE A 2 7.20 -7.85 -5.26
CA ILE A 2 5.82 -7.77 -5.77
C ILE A 2 5.52 -6.34 -6.23
N PRO A 3 4.80 -6.16 -7.33
CA PRO A 3 4.43 -4.82 -7.78
C PRO A 3 3.61 -4.09 -6.72
N ILE A 4 3.91 -2.83 -6.52
CA ILE A 4 3.24 -1.98 -5.54
C ILE A 4 2.57 -0.83 -6.28
N GLU A 5 1.32 -0.56 -5.93
CA GLU A 5 0.59 0.60 -6.44
C GLU A 5 0.13 1.44 -5.26
N ILE A 6 0.28 2.76 -5.39
CA ILE A 6 -0.17 3.69 -4.36
C ILE A 6 -1.00 4.79 -5.02
N TYR A 7 -2.24 4.92 -4.57
CA TYR A 7 -3.12 6.00 -5.02
C TYR A 7 -2.90 7.21 -4.12
N THR A 8 -2.71 8.36 -4.74
CA THR A 8 -2.36 9.58 -4.02
C THR A 8 -3.15 10.76 -4.54
N THR A 9 -3.09 11.88 -3.81
CA THR A 9 -3.49 13.18 -4.32
C THR A 9 -2.34 14.16 -4.13
N ARG A 10 -2.43 15.31 -4.80
CA ARG A 10 -1.35 16.27 -4.89
C ARG A 10 -0.91 16.80 -3.52
N TYR A 11 -1.88 17.09 -2.66
CA TYR A 11 -1.60 17.68 -1.34
C TYR A 11 -1.98 16.70 -0.24
N CYS A 12 -1.17 15.68 -0.06
CA CYS A 12 -1.47 14.63 0.90
C CYS A 12 -0.21 14.30 1.72
N PRO A 13 -0.11 14.82 2.93
CA PRO A 13 1.05 14.52 3.78
C PRO A 13 1.24 13.03 4.05
N TYR A 14 0.15 12.30 4.25
CA TYR A 14 0.23 10.87 4.50
C TYR A 14 0.67 10.11 3.25
N CYS A 15 0.33 10.60 2.07
CA CYS A 15 0.83 10.01 0.83
C CYS A 15 2.34 10.16 0.74
N HIS A 16 2.85 11.33 1.09
CA HIS A 16 4.30 11.55 1.10
C HIS A 16 4.99 10.67 2.13
N ALA A 17 4.40 10.52 3.31
CA ALA A 17 4.96 9.65 4.35
C ALA A 17 5.01 8.20 3.88
N ALA A 18 3.95 7.73 3.23
CA ALA A 18 3.90 6.36 2.71
C ALA A 18 4.96 6.14 1.63
N LYS A 19 5.12 7.11 0.72
CA LYS A 19 6.14 7.01 -0.33
C LYS A 19 7.54 7.00 0.25
N ARG A 20 7.78 7.82 1.28
CA ARG A 20 9.08 7.81 1.95
C ARG A 20 9.38 6.46 2.59
N LEU A 21 8.40 5.86 3.25
CA LEU A 21 8.60 4.55 3.86
C LEU A 21 8.91 3.49 2.81
N LEU A 22 8.14 3.45 1.73
CA LEU A 22 8.40 2.49 0.65
C LEU A 22 9.77 2.69 0.03
N THR A 23 10.15 3.94 -0.19
CA THR A 23 11.48 4.27 -0.73
C THR A 23 12.58 3.83 0.22
N HIS A 24 12.38 4.05 1.51
CA HIS A 24 13.35 3.64 2.54
C HIS A 24 13.54 2.12 2.55
N LYS A 25 12.47 1.38 2.26
CA LYS A 25 12.54 -0.09 2.18
C LYS A 25 13.14 -0.57 0.86
N GLY A 26 13.52 0.34 -0.02
CA GLY A 26 14.05 -0.02 -1.33
C GLY A 26 12.99 -0.53 -2.30
N ALA A 27 11.73 -0.30 -2.00
CA ALA A 27 10.63 -0.79 -2.82
C ALA A 27 10.33 0.21 -3.93
N LYS A 28 10.15 -0.32 -5.14
CA LYS A 28 9.68 0.49 -6.27
C LYS A 28 8.16 0.39 -6.32
N PHE A 29 7.53 1.50 -6.64
CA PHE A 29 6.07 1.53 -6.67
C PHE A 29 5.59 2.40 -7.83
N THR A 30 4.36 2.13 -8.26
CA THR A 30 3.68 2.95 -9.25
C THR A 30 2.73 3.88 -8.50
N GLU A 31 2.89 5.18 -8.72
CA GLU A 31 2.01 6.16 -8.11
C GLU A 31 0.87 6.50 -9.07
N ILE A 32 -0.36 6.46 -8.57
CA ILE A 32 -1.54 6.78 -9.34
C ILE A 32 -2.17 8.01 -8.70
N ASP A 33 -1.99 9.16 -9.34
CA ASP A 33 -2.52 10.44 -8.85
C ASP A 33 -3.97 10.53 -9.25
N VAL A 34 -4.86 10.61 -8.26
CA VAL A 34 -6.30 10.74 -8.51
C VAL A 34 -6.80 12.13 -8.18
N SER A 35 -5.90 13.12 -8.08
CA SER A 35 -6.28 14.52 -7.89
C SER A 35 -7.16 14.97 -9.07
N GLY A 36 -8.36 15.45 -8.77
CA GLY A 36 -9.25 15.91 -9.81
C GLY A 36 -9.71 14.83 -10.77
N ASP A 37 -9.65 13.57 -10.38
CA ASP A 37 -10.00 12.42 -11.22
C ASP A 37 -11.04 11.57 -10.50
N PRO A 38 -12.33 11.94 -10.59
CA PRO A 38 -13.37 11.19 -9.90
C PRO A 38 -13.46 9.73 -10.32
N LYS A 39 -13.23 9.45 -11.61
CA LYS A 39 -13.28 8.06 -12.07
C LYS A 39 -12.16 7.24 -11.45
N GLY A 40 -10.94 7.78 -11.44
CA GLY A 40 -9.83 7.10 -10.81
C GLY A 40 -10.06 6.87 -9.33
N ARG A 41 -10.66 7.85 -8.66
CA ARG A 41 -10.97 7.71 -7.24
C ARG A 41 -12.04 6.65 -7.00
N ASN A 42 -13.02 6.55 -7.88
CA ASN A 42 -14.04 5.51 -7.80
C ASN A 42 -13.43 4.13 -8.04
N ASP A 43 -12.52 4.02 -9.01
CA ASP A 43 -11.81 2.77 -9.26
C ASP A 43 -10.98 2.35 -8.04
N MET A 44 -10.32 3.31 -7.42
CA MET A 44 -9.59 3.07 -6.18
C MET A 44 -10.52 2.53 -5.08
N ALA A 45 -11.66 3.18 -4.90
CA ALA A 45 -12.60 2.79 -3.86
C ALA A 45 -13.13 1.38 -4.09
N ALA A 46 -13.37 1.02 -5.34
CA ALA A 46 -13.83 -0.32 -5.68
C ALA A 46 -12.80 -1.38 -5.27
N ARG A 47 -11.51 -1.08 -5.44
CA ARG A 47 -10.43 -1.98 -5.02
C ARG A 47 -10.21 -1.96 -3.50
N ALA A 48 -10.56 -0.86 -2.84
CA ALA A 48 -10.25 -0.62 -1.44
C ALA A 48 -11.43 -0.89 -0.51
N ASN A 49 -12.35 -1.75 -0.92
CA ASN A 49 -13.52 -2.10 -0.12
C ASN A 49 -14.36 -0.88 0.27
N GLY A 50 -14.46 0.07 -0.65
CA GLY A 50 -15.27 1.27 -0.47
C GLY A 50 -14.53 2.43 0.18
N ARG A 51 -13.28 2.27 0.56
CA ARG A 51 -12.51 3.36 1.15
C ARG A 51 -12.14 4.38 0.08
N THR A 52 -12.41 5.64 0.36
CA THR A 52 -12.16 6.74 -0.58
C THR A 52 -11.01 7.64 -0.16
N THR A 53 -10.39 7.37 0.97
CA THR A 53 -9.28 8.17 1.47
C THR A 53 -7.98 7.82 0.74
N VAL A 54 -7.03 8.76 0.74
CA VAL A 54 -5.68 8.52 0.22
C VAL A 54 -4.68 8.70 1.35
N PRO A 55 -3.55 8.02 1.31
CA PRO A 55 -3.17 7.04 0.29
C PRO A 55 -3.95 5.75 0.41
N GLN A 56 -4.04 5.01 -0.71
CA GLN A 56 -4.48 3.61 -0.68
C GLN A 56 -3.37 2.80 -1.35
N ILE A 57 -2.89 1.79 -0.67
CA ILE A 57 -1.68 1.06 -1.06
C ILE A 57 -2.03 -0.39 -1.32
N PHE A 58 -1.53 -0.91 -2.42
CA PHE A 58 -1.75 -2.29 -2.83
C PHE A 58 -0.40 -2.93 -3.12
N VAL A 59 -0.17 -4.11 -2.55
CA VAL A 59 1.02 -4.92 -2.83
C VAL A 59 0.52 -6.15 -3.58
N GLY A 60 0.72 -6.17 -4.90
CA GLY A 60 0.09 -7.16 -5.74
C GLY A 60 -1.42 -7.05 -5.66
N THR A 61 -2.07 -8.12 -5.28
CA THR A 61 -3.52 -8.14 -5.07
C THR A 61 -3.92 -7.85 -3.63
N THR A 62 -2.96 -7.66 -2.75
CA THR A 62 -3.22 -7.41 -1.34
C THR A 62 -3.50 -5.94 -1.09
N HIS A 63 -4.65 -5.62 -0.54
CA HIS A 63 -4.98 -4.26 -0.15
C HIS A 63 -4.37 -3.99 1.23
N VAL A 64 -3.34 -3.15 1.29
CA VAL A 64 -2.73 -2.76 2.56
C VAL A 64 -3.60 -1.73 3.27
N GLY A 65 -4.04 -0.72 2.54
CA GLY A 65 -4.81 0.37 3.11
C GLY A 65 -4.07 1.67 3.05
N GLY A 66 -4.19 2.48 4.11
CA GLY A 66 -3.57 3.78 4.19
C GLY A 66 -2.18 3.73 4.82
N TYR A 67 -1.66 4.93 5.13
CA TYR A 67 -0.34 5.03 5.74
C TYR A 67 -0.31 4.34 7.11
N ASP A 68 -1.36 4.51 7.92
CA ASP A 68 -1.39 3.88 9.24
C ASP A 68 -1.27 2.36 9.15
N ASP A 69 -1.95 1.79 8.17
CA ASP A 69 -1.90 0.34 7.94
C ASP A 69 -0.51 -0.09 7.50
N LEU A 70 0.12 0.70 6.62
CA LEU A 70 1.47 0.42 6.16
C LEU A 70 2.46 0.50 7.31
N ALA A 71 2.36 1.54 8.13
CA ALA A 71 3.25 1.73 9.27
C ALA A 71 3.08 0.61 10.30
N ALA A 72 1.85 0.14 10.50
CA ALA A 72 1.59 -0.95 11.43
C ALA A 72 2.26 -2.24 10.95
N LEU A 73 2.23 -2.51 9.65
CA LEU A 73 2.93 -3.67 9.10
C LEU A 73 4.43 -3.57 9.32
N GLU A 74 4.99 -2.38 9.14
CA GLU A 74 6.42 -2.17 9.35
C GLU A 74 6.79 -2.41 10.81
N GLN A 75 6.01 -1.87 11.74
CA GLN A 75 6.26 -2.03 13.17
C GLN A 75 6.16 -3.49 13.61
N ALA A 76 5.26 -4.24 12.99
CA ALA A 76 5.06 -5.64 13.30
C ALA A 76 6.09 -6.56 12.62
N GLY A 77 6.97 -6.01 11.80
CA GLY A 77 7.94 -6.79 11.04
C GLY A 77 7.34 -7.58 9.91
N LYS A 78 6.15 -7.21 9.47
CA LYS A 78 5.42 -7.94 8.43
C LYS A 78 5.50 -7.30 7.06
N LEU A 79 6.03 -6.07 6.97
CA LEU A 79 6.07 -5.37 5.70
C LEU A 79 7.08 -6.00 4.75
N ASP A 80 8.30 -6.28 5.22
CA ASP A 80 9.32 -6.86 4.35
C ASP A 80 8.90 -8.20 3.75
N PRO A 81 8.34 -9.15 4.53
CA PRO A 81 7.86 -10.39 3.93
C PRO A 81 6.78 -10.14 2.87
N LEU A 82 5.87 -9.20 3.12
CA LEU A 82 4.83 -8.89 2.17
C LEU A 82 5.40 -8.33 0.87
N LEU A 83 6.36 -7.41 0.96
CA LEU A 83 6.98 -6.81 -0.20
C LEU A 83 7.75 -7.84 -1.03
N ASN A 84 8.29 -8.85 -0.38
CA ASN A 84 9.10 -9.88 -1.03
C ASN A 84 8.28 -11.10 -1.46
N GLY A 85 6.96 -11.06 -1.27
CA GLY A 85 6.11 -12.15 -1.68
C GLY A 85 6.13 -13.34 -0.74
N HIS A 86 6.61 -13.16 0.48
CA HIS A 86 6.64 -14.22 1.48
C HIS A 86 5.41 -14.25 2.34
N ASN A 87 4.41 -13.63 1.86
CA ASN A 87 3.19 -13.63 2.61
C ASN A 87 2.59 -14.99 2.57
N THR A 88 2.47 -15.51 3.44
CA THR A 88 1.87 -16.52 3.33
C THR A 88 0.86 -16.57 4.14
N ALA A 89 0.30 -16.23 3.77
CA ALA A 89 -0.68 -16.00 4.48
C ALA A 89 -0.93 -16.99 5.25
N GLY A 90 -0.33 -16.95 5.01
CA GLY A 90 -0.23 -17.39 5.25
C GLY A 90 0.16 -17.82 5.65
N ALA A 91 0.49 -18.11 5.55
CA ALA A 91 1.09 -18.43 5.68
C ALA A 91 1.57 -18.47 6.38
N ASN A 92 1.66 -18.71 6.53
CA ASN A 92 2.22 -18.64 6.93
C ASN A 92 2.56 -18.43 7.51
N GLY A 93 2.44 -18.60 7.75
CA GLY A 93 2.89 -18.32 7.94
C GLY A 93 3.28 -18.25 8.59
N GLY A 94 3.49 -18.58 8.72
CA GLY A 94 3.95 -18.50 8.89
C GLY A 94 4.41 -18.41 9.52
N PRO A 95 4.67 -18.63 9.56
CA PRO A 95 5.37 -18.45 9.93
C PRO A 95 5.92 -18.06 10.10
N ALA A 96 5.88 -18.22 10.09
CA ALA A 96 6.29 -17.74 9.93
C ALA A 96 6.46 -17.36 10.06
N THR A 97 6.28 -17.54 10.09
CA THR A 97 6.44 -17.17 9.92
C THR A 97 6.56 -16.95 10.18
#